data_a97a7ceb0b3c90eda458eff91b5670b1
#
_entry.id   a97a7ceb0b3c90eda458eff91b5670b1
#
_cell.length_a   1.000
_cell.length_b   1.000
_cell.length_c   1.000
_cell.angle_alpha   90.00
_cell.angle_beta   90.00
_cell.angle_gamma   90.00
#
_symmetry.space_group_name_H-M   'P 1'
#
loop_
_entity.id
_entity.type
_entity.pdbx_description
1 polymer ?
#
loop_
_entity_poly.entity_id
_entity_poly.type
_entity_poly.pdbx_seq_one_letter_code
_entity_poly.pdbx_strand_id
1 'polypeptide(L)'
;AVEGAGCIYCEKAFLKELPYLLVTMYAKQYGLATRTDDEKLIGARIDAVIPELRLAFAFSQKGTDREAKVAEVLHFLCKAKRIQLFVIRQKDPIALATEIKQAFAKANLFINSDSQRDVAHLRKRYFAQKNNGN
;
A
#
# COMPACT_ATOMS: atom_id res chain seq x y z
N ALA A 1 19.54 -22.32 -11.69
CA ALA A 1 18.75 -22.10 -10.68
C ALA A 1 18.32 -20.75 -10.69
N VAL A 2 17.21 -20.76 -10.83
CA VAL A 2 16.67 -19.50 -10.79
C VAL A 2 16.36 -19.16 -9.39
N GLU A 3 17.03 -18.24 -8.91
CA GLU A 3 16.66 -17.66 -7.65
C GLU A 3 15.33 -17.00 -7.82
N GLY A 4 14.55 -17.00 -6.78
CA GLY A 4 13.26 -16.38 -6.79
C GLY A 4 13.29 -14.97 -7.31
N ALA A 5 14.35 -14.23 -7.04
CA ALA A 5 14.48 -12.85 -7.48
C ALA A 5 14.63 -12.72 -8.98
N GLY A 6 15.04 -13.78 -9.68
CA GLY A 6 15.16 -13.74 -11.12
C GLY A 6 13.92 -14.12 -11.88
N CYS A 7 12.87 -14.55 -11.17
CA CYS A 7 11.64 -14.99 -11.79
C CYS A 7 10.74 -13.79 -12.13
N ILE A 8 10.34 -13.69 -13.39
CA ILE A 8 9.45 -12.60 -13.82
C ILE A 8 8.11 -12.64 -13.07
N TYR A 9 7.54 -13.84 -12.89
CA TYR A 9 6.28 -13.98 -12.18
C TYR A 9 6.41 -13.61 -10.70
N CYS A 10 7.53 -13.98 -10.10
CA CYS A 10 7.78 -13.63 -8.69
C CYS A 10 7.95 -12.12 -8.53
N GLU A 11 8.63 -11.49 -9.46
CA GLU A 11 8.82 -10.05 -9.44
C GLU A 11 7.48 -9.32 -9.59
N LYS A 12 6.64 -9.75 -10.53
CA LYS A 12 5.32 -9.16 -10.72
C LYS A 12 4.45 -9.34 -9.48
N ALA A 13 4.51 -10.53 -8.86
CA ALA A 13 3.76 -10.79 -7.64
C ALA A 13 4.23 -9.87 -6.50
N PHE A 14 5.54 -9.69 -6.37
CA PHE A 14 6.08 -8.78 -5.37
C PHE A 14 5.58 -7.35 -5.61
N LEU A 15 5.68 -6.87 -6.85
CA LEU A 15 5.28 -5.50 -7.17
C LEU A 15 3.79 -5.28 -6.93
N LYS A 16 2.97 -6.30 -7.15
CA LYS A 16 1.53 -6.22 -6.89
C LYS A 16 1.23 -6.09 -5.40
N GLU A 17 2.01 -6.74 -4.55
CA GLU A 17 1.81 -6.68 -3.10
C GLU A 17 2.55 -5.54 -2.44
N LEU A 18 3.49 -4.92 -3.13
CA LEU A 18 4.36 -3.89 -2.55
C LEU A 18 3.60 -2.74 -1.87
N PRO A 19 2.53 -2.18 -2.47
CA PRO A 19 1.81 -1.10 -1.80
C PRO A 19 1.27 -1.52 -0.44
N TYR A 20 0.71 -2.72 -0.35
CA TYR A 20 0.19 -3.26 0.90
C TYR A 20 1.30 -3.46 1.93
N LEU A 21 2.44 -3.98 1.47
CA LEU A 21 3.59 -4.22 2.34
C LEU A 21 4.15 -2.91 2.90
N LEU A 22 4.22 -1.88 2.06
CA LEU A 22 4.72 -0.57 2.49
C LEU A 22 3.80 0.07 3.53
N VAL A 23 2.49 0.09 3.27
CA VAL A 23 1.55 0.68 4.23
C VAL A 23 1.62 -0.07 5.56
N THR A 24 1.63 -1.39 5.50
CA THR A 24 1.68 -2.22 6.70
C THR A 24 2.97 -1.97 7.50
N MET A 25 4.10 -1.92 6.81
CA MET A 25 5.39 -1.69 7.47
C MET A 25 5.46 -0.32 8.14
N TYR A 26 5.02 0.72 7.43
CA TYR A 26 5.06 2.07 7.98
C TYR A 26 4.09 2.25 9.15
N ALA A 27 2.89 1.68 9.04
CA ALA A 27 1.93 1.72 10.14
C ALA A 27 2.47 1.00 11.38
N LYS A 28 3.15 -0.13 11.17
CA LYS A 28 3.69 -0.93 12.25
C LYS A 28 4.76 -0.18 13.04
N GLN A 29 5.50 0.74 12.39
CA GLN A 29 6.48 1.56 13.09
C GLN A 29 5.85 2.40 14.20
N TYR A 30 4.56 2.69 14.08
CA TYR A 30 3.81 3.45 15.08
C TYR A 30 2.87 2.56 15.89
N GLY A 31 3.05 1.25 15.80
CA GLY A 31 2.20 0.31 16.53
C GLY A 31 0.77 0.24 16.03
N LEU A 32 0.54 0.60 14.78
CA LEU A 32 -0.79 0.65 14.20
C LEU A 32 -1.08 -0.56 13.32
N ALA A 33 -2.31 -1.06 13.42
CA ALA A 33 -2.75 -2.18 12.60
C ALA A 33 -3.29 -1.68 11.26
N THR A 34 -3.03 -2.43 10.20
CA THR A 34 -3.53 -2.15 8.86
C THR A 34 -4.49 -3.26 8.46
N ARG A 35 -5.66 -2.89 7.91
CA ARG A 35 -6.58 -3.84 7.30
C ARG A 35 -6.49 -3.71 5.80
N THR A 36 -6.52 -4.84 5.10
CA THR A 36 -6.50 -4.84 3.63
C THR A 36 -7.81 -5.42 3.11
N ASP A 37 -8.21 -4.97 1.93
CA ASP A 37 -9.45 -5.42 1.28
C ASP A 37 -10.67 -5.31 2.21
N ASP A 38 -10.76 -4.21 2.94
CA ASP A 38 -11.83 -3.99 3.90
C ASP A 38 -13.09 -3.46 3.20
N GLU A 39 -14.21 -4.13 3.42
CA GLU A 39 -15.50 -3.71 2.85
C GLU A 39 -16.47 -3.20 3.90
N LYS A 40 -16.15 -3.38 5.17
CA LYS A 40 -17.09 -3.10 6.26
C LYS A 40 -17.11 -1.65 6.69
N LEU A 41 -16.00 -0.96 6.55
CA LEU A 41 -15.86 0.38 7.10
C LEU A 41 -16.76 1.39 6.41
N ILE A 42 -16.82 1.35 5.08
CA ILE A 42 -17.62 2.30 4.30
C ILE A 42 -18.64 1.62 3.38
N GLY A 43 -18.73 0.29 3.42
CA GLY A 43 -19.63 -0.45 2.56
C GLY A 43 -19.11 -0.65 1.13
N ALA A 44 -17.87 -0.31 0.88
CA ALA A 44 -17.21 -0.55 -0.40
C ALA A 44 -15.76 -0.97 -0.12
N ARG A 45 -15.18 -1.70 -1.06
CA ARG A 45 -13.82 -2.23 -0.86
C ARG A 45 -12.78 -1.12 -0.85
N ILE A 46 -11.98 -1.10 0.21
CA ILE A 46 -10.81 -0.23 0.33
C ILE A 46 -9.57 -1.12 0.32
N ASP A 47 -8.56 -0.75 -0.45
CA ASP A 47 -7.35 -1.58 -0.58
C ASP A 47 -6.60 -1.71 0.74
N ALA A 48 -6.40 -0.61 1.45
CA ALA A 48 -5.75 -0.64 2.75
C ALA A 48 -6.33 0.47 3.63
N VAL A 49 -6.46 0.20 4.91
CA VAL A 49 -6.99 1.19 5.86
C VAL A 49 -6.29 1.05 7.21
N ILE A 50 -6.03 2.17 7.84
CA ILE A 50 -5.56 2.22 9.21
C ILE A 50 -6.70 2.82 10.04
N PRO A 51 -7.54 1.97 10.65
CA PRO A 51 -8.78 2.45 11.29
C PRO A 51 -8.55 3.45 12.41
N GLU A 52 -7.49 3.26 13.17
CA GLU A 52 -7.19 4.14 14.31
C GLU A 52 -6.96 5.58 13.88
N LEU A 53 -6.44 5.79 12.69
CA LEU A 53 -6.15 7.12 12.16
C LEU A 53 -7.23 7.62 11.21
N ARG A 54 -8.22 6.79 10.89
CA ARG A 54 -9.20 7.07 9.86
C ARG A 54 -8.51 7.44 8.55
N LEU A 55 -7.56 6.62 8.17
CA LEU A 55 -6.72 6.82 6.99
C LEU A 55 -6.90 5.62 6.07
N ALA A 56 -7.21 5.88 4.80
CA ALA A 56 -7.46 4.85 3.81
C ALA A 56 -6.60 5.08 2.57
N PHE A 57 -6.26 3.99 1.89
CA PHE A 57 -5.47 4.01 0.68
C PHE A 57 -6.16 3.22 -0.42
N ALA A 58 -6.18 3.78 -1.63
CA ALA A 58 -6.60 3.09 -2.83
C ALA A 58 -5.41 3.09 -3.78
N PHE A 59 -5.08 1.92 -4.32
CA PHE A 59 -3.94 1.78 -5.22
C PHE A 59 -4.42 1.68 -6.65
N SER A 60 -4.13 2.71 -7.46
CA SER A 60 -4.50 2.73 -8.85
C SER A 60 -3.59 1.79 -9.64
N GLN A 61 -4.17 0.87 -10.40
CA GLN A 61 -3.39 -0.11 -11.15
C GLN A 61 -3.19 0.27 -12.61
N LYS A 62 -4.23 0.77 -13.26
CA LYS A 62 -4.20 1.01 -14.70
C LYS A 62 -4.50 2.45 -15.09
N GLY A 63 -4.96 3.28 -14.18
CA GLY A 63 -5.30 4.66 -14.48
C GLY A 63 -6.45 4.82 -15.46
N THR A 64 -7.38 3.86 -15.47
CA THR A 64 -8.52 3.89 -16.38
C THR A 64 -9.62 4.84 -15.88
N ASP A 65 -10.54 5.20 -16.78
CA ASP A 65 -11.72 6.00 -16.41
C ASP A 65 -12.55 5.28 -15.35
N ARG A 66 -12.63 3.96 -15.43
CA ARG A 66 -13.36 3.16 -14.45
C ARG A 66 -12.75 3.30 -13.07
N GLU A 67 -11.43 3.22 -12.99
CA GLU A 67 -10.74 3.40 -11.71
C GLU A 67 -10.94 4.81 -11.15
N ALA A 68 -10.94 5.81 -12.03
CA ALA A 68 -11.19 7.19 -11.61
C ALA A 68 -12.59 7.34 -11.02
N LYS A 69 -13.60 6.71 -11.63
CA LYS A 69 -14.96 6.75 -11.10
C LYS A 69 -15.09 6.03 -9.78
N VAL A 70 -14.42 4.87 -9.65
CA VAL A 70 -14.39 4.14 -8.38
C VAL A 70 -13.74 5.00 -7.30
N ALA A 71 -12.65 5.69 -7.62
CA ALA A 71 -11.99 6.57 -6.67
C ALA A 71 -12.91 7.71 -6.21
N GLU A 72 -13.70 8.27 -7.12
CA GLU A 72 -14.66 9.32 -6.75
C GLU A 72 -15.69 8.80 -5.75
N VAL A 73 -16.22 7.60 -5.98
CA VAL A 73 -17.17 6.98 -5.07
C VAL A 73 -16.53 6.74 -3.71
N LEU A 74 -15.30 6.22 -3.70
CA LEU A 74 -14.59 5.98 -2.45
C LEU A 74 -14.34 7.28 -1.69
N HIS A 75 -13.95 8.36 -2.40
CA HIS A 75 -13.77 9.66 -1.76
C HIS A 75 -15.06 10.14 -1.10
N PHE A 76 -16.19 9.99 -1.80
CA PHE A 76 -17.48 10.39 -1.27
C PHE A 76 -17.81 9.61 0.00
N LEU A 77 -17.67 8.27 -0.06
CA LEU A 77 -17.99 7.41 1.08
C LEU A 77 -17.07 7.65 2.26
N CYS A 78 -15.79 7.83 1.99
CA CYS A 78 -14.81 8.09 3.03
C CYS A 78 -15.07 9.44 3.70
N LYS A 79 -15.39 10.45 2.91
CA LYS A 79 -15.70 11.78 3.45
C LYS A 79 -16.92 11.74 4.38
N ALA A 80 -17.94 10.97 4.00
CA ALA A 80 -19.13 10.83 4.82
C ALA A 80 -18.82 10.19 6.17
N LYS A 81 -17.80 9.35 6.24
CA LYS A 81 -17.36 8.69 7.48
C LYS A 81 -16.19 9.39 8.14
N ARG A 82 -15.78 10.54 7.61
CA ARG A 82 -14.63 11.32 8.10
C ARG A 82 -13.33 10.52 8.03
N ILE A 83 -13.16 9.80 6.93
CA ILE A 83 -11.96 9.04 6.65
C ILE A 83 -11.19 9.76 5.55
N GLN A 84 -9.89 9.96 5.76
CA GLN A 84 -9.04 10.57 4.75
C GLN A 84 -8.57 9.50 3.78
N LEU A 85 -8.86 9.66 2.50
CA LEU A 85 -8.49 8.70 1.46
C LEU A 85 -7.35 9.27 0.62
N PHE A 86 -6.33 8.46 0.41
CA PHE A 86 -5.26 8.76 -0.52
C PHE A 86 -5.27 7.78 -1.67
N VAL A 87 -5.34 8.29 -2.90
CA VAL A 87 -5.25 7.46 -4.10
C VAL A 87 -3.78 7.47 -4.53
N ILE A 88 -3.16 6.31 -4.47
CA ILE A 88 -1.74 6.15 -4.76
C ILE A 88 -1.60 5.71 -6.21
N ARG A 89 -0.87 6.47 -7.02
CA ARG A 89 -0.80 6.25 -8.47
C ARG A 89 0.57 5.84 -8.96
N GLN A 90 1.61 5.97 -8.14
CA GLN A 90 2.97 5.67 -8.57
C GLN A 90 3.16 4.17 -8.78
N LYS A 91 3.87 3.83 -9.86
CA LYS A 91 4.17 2.44 -10.20
C LYS A 91 5.61 2.08 -9.85
N ASP A 92 6.52 3.04 -9.96
CA ASP A 92 7.91 2.82 -9.60
C ASP A 92 8.01 2.53 -8.10
N PRO A 93 8.68 1.45 -7.69
CA PRO A 93 8.72 1.07 -6.28
C PRO A 93 9.21 2.17 -5.33
N ILE A 94 10.25 2.88 -5.71
CA ILE A 94 10.81 3.92 -4.85
C ILE A 94 9.87 5.12 -4.77
N ALA A 95 9.33 5.55 -5.92
CA ALA A 95 8.36 6.63 -5.95
C ALA A 95 7.08 6.26 -5.19
N LEU A 96 6.65 5.00 -5.28
CA LEU A 96 5.52 4.49 -4.54
C LEU A 96 5.73 4.61 -3.04
N ALA A 97 6.89 4.18 -2.54
CA ALA A 97 7.22 4.28 -1.13
C ALA A 97 7.21 5.74 -0.68
N THR A 98 7.76 6.63 -1.50
CA THR A 98 7.81 8.06 -1.19
C THR A 98 6.40 8.65 -1.13
N GLU A 99 5.54 8.30 -2.07
CA GLU A 99 4.16 8.79 -2.07
C GLU A 99 3.40 8.33 -0.84
N ILE A 100 3.57 7.06 -0.44
CA ILE A 100 2.93 6.53 0.76
C ILE A 100 3.44 7.25 2.00
N LYS A 101 4.74 7.51 2.09
CA LYS A 101 5.30 8.26 3.23
C LYS A 101 4.73 9.68 3.29
N GLN A 102 4.52 10.31 2.14
CA GLN A 102 3.90 11.63 2.08
C GLN A 102 2.47 11.60 2.61
N ALA A 103 1.73 10.54 2.30
CA ALA A 103 0.38 10.36 2.82
C ALA A 103 0.40 10.23 4.35
N PHE A 104 1.33 9.45 4.88
CA PHE A 104 1.48 9.34 6.33
C PHE A 104 1.84 10.69 6.96
N ALA A 105 2.69 11.46 6.31
CA ALA A 105 3.08 12.79 6.82
C ALA A 105 1.88 13.71 6.94
N LYS A 106 0.93 13.62 6.01
CA LYS A 106 -0.30 14.41 6.07
C LYS A 106 -1.17 14.03 7.26
N ALA A 107 -0.99 12.83 7.79
CA ALA A 107 -1.66 12.38 9.01
C ALA A 107 -0.77 12.56 10.24
N ASN A 108 0.29 13.38 10.12
CA ASN A 108 1.25 13.67 11.19
C ASN A 108 2.08 12.46 11.64
N LEU A 109 2.23 11.48 10.76
CA LEU A 109 3.10 10.34 11.01
C LEU A 109 4.30 10.41 10.07
N PHE A 110 5.40 10.92 10.59
CA PHE A 110 6.59 11.13 9.78
C PHE A 110 7.45 9.88 9.73
N ILE A 111 7.70 9.39 8.53
CA ILE A 111 8.53 8.22 8.29
C ILE A 111 9.87 8.70 7.75
N ASN A 112 10.93 8.51 8.50
CA ASN A 112 12.25 9.04 8.16
C ASN A 112 13.15 8.07 7.40
N SER A 113 12.67 6.85 7.14
CA SER A 113 13.47 5.87 6.43
C SER A 113 13.64 6.21 4.95
N ASP A 114 14.70 5.67 4.35
CA ASP A 114 14.98 5.85 2.94
C ASP A 114 14.11 4.92 2.10
N SER A 115 13.42 5.47 1.09
CA SER A 115 12.51 4.69 0.25
C SER A 115 13.20 3.53 -0.46
N GLN A 116 14.42 3.75 -0.96
CA GLN A 116 15.17 2.69 -1.65
C GLN A 116 15.48 1.53 -0.71
N ARG A 117 15.90 1.85 0.51
CA ARG A 117 16.21 0.83 1.51
C ARG A 117 14.96 0.09 1.95
N ASP A 118 13.84 0.81 2.08
CA ASP A 118 12.56 0.20 2.46
C ASP A 118 12.13 -0.83 1.43
N VAL A 119 12.18 -0.48 0.15
CA VAL A 119 11.80 -1.39 -0.92
C VAL A 119 12.75 -2.59 -0.96
N ALA A 120 14.04 -2.37 -0.83
CA ALA A 120 15.04 -3.44 -0.84
C ALA A 120 14.81 -4.40 0.33
N HIS A 121 14.51 -3.87 1.50
CA HIS A 121 14.21 -4.68 2.68
C HIS A 121 12.99 -5.56 2.48
N LEU A 122 11.91 -4.99 1.96
CA LEU A 122 10.68 -5.73 1.70
C LEU A 122 10.88 -6.79 0.62
N ARG A 123 11.63 -6.46 -0.43
CA ARG A 123 11.95 -7.40 -1.50
C ARG A 123 12.70 -8.60 -0.95
N LYS A 124 13.71 -8.35 -0.14
CA LYS A 124 14.50 -9.42 0.45
C LYS A 124 13.66 -10.33 1.33
N ARG A 125 12.81 -9.74 2.16
CA ARG A 125 11.92 -10.53 3.03
C ARG A 125 10.90 -11.32 2.23
N TYR A 126 10.32 -10.72 1.20
CA TYR A 126 9.31 -11.37 0.39
C TYR A 126 9.87 -12.62 -0.28
N PHE A 127 11.03 -12.51 -0.93
CA PHE A 127 11.64 -13.64 -1.60
C PHE A 127 12.19 -14.69 -0.63
N ALA A 128 12.66 -14.26 0.53
CA ALA A 128 13.09 -15.22 1.56
C ALA A 128 11.92 -16.06 2.05
N GLN A 129 10.77 -15.45 2.26
CA GLN A 129 9.57 -16.18 2.68
C GLN A 129 9.10 -17.15 1.60
N LYS A 130 9.13 -16.74 0.33
CA LYS A 130 8.77 -17.62 -0.77
C LYS A 130 9.68 -18.82 -0.87
N ASN A 131 10.98 -18.61 -0.69
CA ASN A 131 11.95 -19.70 -0.76
C ASN A 131 11.82 -20.65 0.43
N ASN A 132 11.50 -20.13 1.61
CA ASN A 132 11.36 -20.93 2.81
C ASN A 132 9.99 -21.59 2.96
N GLY A 133 9.03 -21.13 2.20
CA GLY A 133 7.66 -21.61 2.31
C GLY A 133 7.38 -22.91 1.55
N ASN A 134 8.40 -23.51 0.97
CA ASN A 134 8.19 -24.72 0.18
C ASN A 134 8.33 -25.97 1.02
#